data_ee7fa8cca45e15513cbbf1f6439cd2c4
#
_entry.id   ee7fa8cca45e15513cbbf1f6439cd2c4
#
_cell.length_a   1.000
_cell.length_b   1.000
_cell.length_c   1.000
_cell.angle_alpha   90.00
_cell.angle_beta   90.00
_cell.angle_gamma   90.00
#
_symmetry.space_group_name_H-M   'P 1'
#
loop_
_entity.id
_entity.type
_entity.pdbx_description
1 polymer ?
#
loop_
_entity_poly.entity_id
_entity_poly.type
_entity_poly.pdbx_seq_one_letter_code
_entity_poly.pdbx_strand_id
1 'polypeptide(L)'
;MRPLWETAEQCSYYIPSSEPSLSKLPTLSAYLDAMHHLLAFILQIPPIDPSTSLRTAFLLRLTNDVMNAVSGYPPDMDDLQQLLDFLDDLDEAWLAVLNSQVWDPSSGAGVDLVIPVDMIEPDRPIRATPVSQTERTRLHSLLVMGTAGLEEWLSRLATPGEDYQLALERAGFMQGFDDLFSKTLAEMGSLSEPLIDPVGVKGTC
;
A
#
# COMPACT_ATOMS: atom_id res chain seq x y z
N MET A 1 -15.80 -4.71 74.42
CA MET A 1 -15.07 -3.79 73.53
C MET A 1 -14.61 -4.62 72.34
N ARG A 2 -15.27 -4.55 71.21
CA ARG A 2 -14.86 -5.14 69.91
C ARG A 2 -14.27 -4.03 69.06
N PRO A 3 -13.15 -4.26 68.37
CA PRO A 3 -12.50 -3.25 67.57
C PRO A 3 -13.28 -2.97 66.29
N LEU A 4 -13.31 -1.66 65.88
CA LEU A 4 -14.12 -1.01 64.85
C LEU A 4 -13.52 -1.11 63.42
N TRP A 5 -12.79 -2.21 63.08
CA TRP A 5 -12.18 -2.32 61.74
C TRP A 5 -12.63 -3.53 60.91
N GLU A 6 -13.77 -4.13 61.24
CA GLU A 6 -14.24 -5.34 60.61
C GLU A 6 -15.51 -5.11 59.75
N THR A 7 -15.49 -4.05 58.92
CA THR A 7 -16.44 -3.87 57.80
C THR A 7 -15.79 -3.12 56.67
N ALA A 8 -14.75 -3.73 56.09
CA ALA A 8 -14.37 -3.38 54.71
C ALA A 8 -15.07 -4.38 53.79
N GLU A 9 -16.36 -4.11 53.55
CA GLU A 9 -17.13 -4.78 52.51
C GLU A 9 -16.45 -4.56 51.16
N GLN A 10 -16.20 -5.71 50.53
CA GLN A 10 -15.77 -5.90 49.18
C GLN A 10 -16.56 -4.99 48.22
N CYS A 11 -16.04 -3.82 47.92
CA CYS A 11 -16.33 -3.13 46.65
C CYS A 11 -15.61 -3.90 45.56
N SER A 12 -16.25 -4.98 45.10
CA SER A 12 -15.90 -5.62 43.84
C SER A 12 -16.12 -4.60 42.75
N TYR A 13 -15.04 -3.90 42.35
CA TYR A 13 -15.03 -3.15 41.13
C TYR A 13 -15.22 -4.16 39.99
N TYR A 14 -16.46 -4.28 39.54
CA TYR A 14 -16.78 -4.86 38.24
C TYR A 14 -16.19 -3.94 37.18
N ILE A 15 -14.95 -4.20 36.79
CA ILE A 15 -14.40 -3.65 35.57
C ILE A 15 -15.08 -4.46 34.45
N PRO A 16 -15.98 -3.88 33.66
CA PRO A 16 -16.44 -4.55 32.47
C PRO A 16 -15.22 -4.70 31.58
N SER A 17 -14.72 -5.93 31.44
CA SER A 17 -13.73 -6.31 30.42
C SER A 17 -14.41 -6.28 29.06
N SER A 18 -14.86 -5.11 28.63
CA SER A 18 -14.98 -4.81 27.22
C SER A 18 -13.60 -4.37 26.74
N GLU A 19 -12.72 -5.34 26.55
CA GLU A 19 -11.69 -5.13 25.56
C GLU A 19 -12.42 -4.65 24.30
N PRO A 20 -12.04 -3.49 23.70
CA PRO A 20 -12.52 -3.18 22.38
C PRO A 20 -12.05 -4.35 21.53
N SER A 21 -12.95 -5.27 21.22
CA SER A 21 -12.71 -6.24 20.16
C SER A 21 -12.44 -5.37 18.95
N LEU A 22 -11.17 -5.23 18.58
CA LEU A 22 -10.80 -4.76 17.25
C LEU A 22 -11.63 -5.62 16.32
N SER A 23 -12.72 -5.04 15.81
CA SER A 23 -13.65 -5.75 14.94
C SER A 23 -12.84 -6.10 13.70
N LYS A 24 -12.38 -7.36 13.65
CA LYS A 24 -11.79 -7.91 12.43
C LYS A 24 -12.87 -7.76 11.38
N LEU A 25 -12.54 -7.09 10.29
CA LEU A 25 -13.45 -7.00 9.16
C LEU A 25 -13.75 -8.44 8.71
N PRO A 26 -15.02 -8.86 8.65
CA PRO A 26 -15.38 -10.29 8.61
C PRO A 26 -15.07 -10.94 7.26
N THR A 27 -15.00 -10.16 6.19
CA THR A 27 -14.79 -10.63 4.82
C THR A 27 -13.63 -9.88 4.15
N LEU A 28 -13.03 -10.50 3.13
CA LEU A 28 -12.00 -9.86 2.31
C LEU A 28 -12.56 -8.60 1.64
N SER A 29 -13.77 -8.68 1.08
CA SER A 29 -14.43 -7.53 0.46
C SER A 29 -14.55 -6.34 1.40
N ALA A 30 -15.05 -6.53 2.63
CA ALA A 30 -15.16 -5.45 3.62
C ALA A 30 -13.80 -4.89 4.03
N TYR A 31 -12.76 -5.74 4.06
CA TYR A 31 -11.39 -5.31 4.31
C TYR A 31 -10.86 -4.43 3.18
N LEU A 32 -11.03 -4.85 1.92
CA LEU A 32 -10.60 -4.11 0.73
C LEU A 32 -11.30 -2.75 0.63
N ASP A 33 -12.62 -2.68 0.91
CA ASP A 33 -13.35 -1.41 0.97
C ASP A 33 -12.74 -0.44 2.00
N ALA A 34 -12.41 -0.95 3.19
CA ALA A 34 -11.77 -0.12 4.21
C ALA A 34 -10.38 0.35 3.77
N MET A 35 -9.61 -0.52 3.09
CA MET A 35 -8.28 -0.17 2.58
C MET A 35 -8.34 0.83 1.42
N HIS A 36 -9.35 0.78 0.54
CA HIS A 36 -9.60 1.79 -0.49
C HIS A 36 -9.83 3.18 0.12
N HIS A 37 -10.62 3.28 1.19
CA HIS A 37 -10.82 4.55 1.88
C HIS A 37 -9.52 5.08 2.48
N LEU A 38 -8.71 4.19 3.06
CA LEU A 38 -7.42 4.58 3.63
C LEU A 38 -6.42 4.99 2.54
N LEU A 39 -6.38 4.28 1.40
CA LEU A 39 -5.58 4.63 0.24
C LEU A 39 -5.95 6.04 -0.27
N ALA A 40 -7.24 6.28 -0.49
CA ALA A 40 -7.74 7.58 -0.92
C ALA A 40 -7.35 8.70 0.06
N PHE A 41 -7.37 8.45 1.37
CA PHE A 41 -6.92 9.40 2.39
C PHE A 41 -5.41 9.67 2.31
N ILE A 42 -4.58 8.64 2.16
CA ILE A 42 -3.13 8.78 2.03
C ILE A 42 -2.76 9.59 0.79
N LEU A 43 -3.47 9.39 -0.32
CA LEU A 43 -3.22 10.07 -1.58
C LEU A 43 -3.61 11.57 -1.56
N GLN A 44 -4.42 12.01 -0.59
CA GLN A 44 -4.68 13.43 -0.35
C GLN A 44 -3.49 14.17 0.29
N ILE A 45 -2.51 13.45 0.85
CA ILE A 45 -1.29 14.07 1.40
C ILE A 45 -0.50 14.65 0.24
N PRO A 46 -0.22 15.98 0.23
CA PRO A 46 0.45 16.61 -0.89
C PRO A 46 1.89 16.12 -1.07
N PRO A 47 2.37 15.99 -2.33
CA PRO A 47 3.73 15.53 -2.64
C PRO A 47 4.78 16.65 -2.46
N ILE A 48 4.65 17.45 -1.42
CA ILE A 48 5.56 18.56 -1.08
C ILE A 48 6.07 18.43 0.33
N ASP A 49 7.31 18.87 0.56
CA ASP A 49 7.94 18.81 1.87
C ASP A 49 7.25 19.74 2.90
N PRO A 50 7.07 19.28 4.15
CA PRO A 50 7.61 18.05 4.74
C PRO A 50 6.72 16.82 4.60
N SER A 51 5.61 16.88 3.84
CA SER A 51 4.58 15.82 3.78
C SER A 51 4.97 14.63 2.90
N THR A 52 5.95 14.79 2.00
CA THR A 52 6.35 13.74 1.04
C THR A 52 6.76 12.44 1.72
N SER A 53 7.64 12.52 2.73
CA SER A 53 8.09 11.34 3.47
C SER A 53 6.97 10.65 4.25
N LEU A 54 6.01 11.43 4.76
CA LEU A 54 4.84 10.91 5.46
C LEU A 54 3.93 10.10 4.52
N ARG A 55 3.66 10.66 3.32
CA ARG A 55 2.89 9.98 2.28
C ARG A 55 3.51 8.65 1.90
N THR A 56 4.83 8.63 1.64
CA THR A 56 5.59 7.42 1.32
C THR A 56 5.54 6.40 2.45
N ALA A 57 5.75 6.82 3.69
CA ALA A 57 5.74 5.93 4.84
C ALA A 57 4.37 5.28 5.07
N PHE A 58 3.27 6.04 4.93
CA PHE A 58 1.92 5.50 5.06
C PHE A 58 1.58 4.54 3.92
N LEU A 59 1.98 4.84 2.68
CA LEU A 59 1.72 3.95 1.56
C LEU A 59 2.52 2.65 1.68
N LEU A 60 3.79 2.70 2.10
CA LEU A 60 4.59 1.51 2.43
C LEU A 60 3.91 0.65 3.50
N ARG A 61 3.37 1.30 4.55
CA ARG A 61 2.68 0.60 5.62
C ARG A 61 1.40 -0.06 5.12
N LEU A 62 0.56 0.68 4.38
CA LEU A 62 -0.68 0.16 3.80
C LEU A 62 -0.40 -1.05 2.91
N THR A 63 0.58 -0.94 1.99
CA THR A 63 0.96 -2.03 1.10
C THR A 63 1.36 -3.28 1.89
N ASN A 64 2.23 -3.11 2.91
CA ASN A 64 2.64 -4.23 3.77
C ASN A 64 1.44 -4.86 4.49
N ASP A 65 0.56 -4.05 5.05
CA ASP A 65 -0.57 -4.55 5.83
C ASP A 65 -1.57 -5.30 4.93
N VAL A 66 -1.84 -4.81 3.71
CA VAL A 66 -2.70 -5.49 2.73
C VAL A 66 -2.11 -6.82 2.30
N MET A 67 -0.83 -6.85 1.87
CA MET A 67 -0.19 -8.08 1.42
C MET A 67 -0.18 -9.18 2.49
N ASN A 68 -0.02 -8.79 3.75
CA ASN A 68 -0.07 -9.75 4.86
C ASN A 68 -1.49 -10.16 5.26
N ALA A 69 -2.46 -9.25 5.16
CA ALA A 69 -3.82 -9.50 5.63
C ALA A 69 -4.62 -10.39 4.67
N VAL A 70 -4.43 -10.25 3.34
CA VAL A 70 -5.15 -11.04 2.33
C VAL A 70 -5.00 -12.54 2.59
N SER A 71 -3.80 -13.00 2.94
CA SER A 71 -3.53 -14.40 3.23
C SER A 71 -4.29 -14.96 4.45
N GLY A 72 -4.84 -14.09 5.29
CA GLY A 72 -5.66 -14.45 6.45
C GLY A 72 -7.12 -14.76 6.12
N TYR A 73 -7.57 -14.44 4.90
CA TYR A 73 -8.91 -14.75 4.41
C TYR A 73 -8.88 -15.99 3.53
N PRO A 74 -9.96 -16.79 3.48
CA PRO A 74 -10.06 -17.86 2.50
C PRO A 74 -10.15 -17.25 1.10
N PRO A 75 -9.45 -17.80 0.09
CA PRO A 75 -9.60 -17.34 -1.29
C PRO A 75 -10.98 -17.72 -1.83
N ASP A 76 -11.67 -16.76 -2.45
CA ASP A 76 -12.96 -16.95 -3.10
C ASP A 76 -12.94 -16.27 -4.48
N MET A 77 -13.49 -16.95 -5.50
CA MET A 77 -13.58 -16.43 -6.87
C MET A 77 -14.34 -15.10 -6.93
N ASP A 78 -15.33 -14.92 -6.08
CA ASP A 78 -16.20 -13.74 -6.08
C ASP A 78 -15.44 -12.48 -5.58
N ASP A 79 -14.40 -12.65 -4.75
CA ASP A 79 -13.60 -11.55 -4.20
C ASP A 79 -12.41 -11.16 -5.11
N LEU A 80 -12.04 -12.01 -6.11
CA LEU A 80 -10.81 -11.82 -6.90
C LEU A 80 -10.82 -10.55 -7.74
N GLN A 81 -11.97 -10.18 -8.33
CA GLN A 81 -12.07 -8.95 -9.12
C GLN A 81 -11.81 -7.74 -8.26
N GLN A 82 -12.43 -7.66 -7.08
CA GLN A 82 -12.25 -6.54 -6.16
C GLN A 82 -10.81 -6.47 -5.64
N LEU A 83 -10.18 -7.62 -5.42
CA LEU A 83 -8.77 -7.68 -5.03
C LEU A 83 -7.87 -7.13 -6.14
N LEU A 84 -8.07 -7.56 -7.40
CA LEU A 84 -7.30 -7.06 -8.54
C LEU A 84 -7.48 -5.56 -8.74
N ASP A 85 -8.72 -5.06 -8.69
CA ASP A 85 -9.03 -3.64 -8.81
C ASP A 85 -8.29 -2.83 -7.73
N PHE A 86 -8.29 -3.31 -6.48
CA PHE A 86 -7.54 -2.67 -5.40
C PHE A 86 -6.02 -2.68 -5.62
N LEU A 87 -5.47 -3.79 -6.11
CA LEU A 87 -4.02 -3.91 -6.35
C LEU A 87 -3.58 -3.05 -7.55
N ASP A 88 -4.42 -2.87 -8.58
CA ASP A 88 -4.15 -1.94 -9.68
C ASP A 88 -4.20 -0.48 -9.21
N ASP A 89 -5.17 -0.10 -8.40
CA ASP A 89 -5.23 1.22 -7.76
C ASP A 89 -4.00 1.48 -6.88
N LEU A 90 -3.49 0.45 -6.20
CA LEU A 90 -2.30 0.55 -5.38
C LEU A 90 -1.03 0.70 -6.24
N ASP A 91 -0.97 0.06 -7.42
CA ASP A 91 0.12 0.23 -8.41
C ASP A 91 0.14 1.66 -8.96
N GLU A 92 -1.01 2.20 -9.37
CA GLU A 92 -1.15 3.60 -9.82
C GLU A 92 -0.80 4.59 -8.70
N ALA A 93 -1.18 4.30 -7.47
CA ALA A 93 -0.83 5.13 -6.31
C ALA A 93 0.69 5.19 -6.10
N TRP A 94 1.38 4.07 -6.27
CA TRP A 94 2.84 4.04 -6.20
C TRP A 94 3.50 4.82 -7.33
N LEU A 95 2.99 4.73 -8.57
CA LEU A 95 3.47 5.57 -9.67
C LEU A 95 3.35 7.06 -9.33
N ALA A 96 2.20 7.49 -8.83
CA ALA A 96 1.99 8.88 -8.43
C ALA A 96 2.97 9.32 -7.33
N VAL A 97 3.29 8.45 -6.37
CA VAL A 97 4.25 8.74 -5.28
C VAL A 97 5.69 8.78 -5.80
N LEU A 98 6.10 7.82 -6.64
CA LEU A 98 7.44 7.75 -7.22
C LEU A 98 7.75 8.96 -8.11
N ASN A 99 6.73 9.46 -8.82
CA ASN A 99 6.83 10.63 -9.71
C ASN A 99 6.50 11.96 -9.01
N SER A 100 6.30 11.95 -7.68
CA SER A 100 5.96 13.15 -6.90
C SER A 100 4.71 13.88 -7.41
N GLN A 101 3.74 13.13 -7.92
CA GLN A 101 2.49 13.63 -8.49
C GLN A 101 1.38 13.77 -7.44
N VAL A 102 0.41 14.64 -7.71
CA VAL A 102 -0.85 14.73 -6.97
C VAL A 102 -1.81 13.67 -7.52
N TRP A 103 -2.58 13.06 -6.65
CA TRP A 103 -3.61 12.12 -7.07
C TRP A 103 -4.85 12.84 -7.60
N ASP A 104 -5.31 12.45 -8.76
CA ASP A 104 -6.61 12.89 -9.31
C ASP A 104 -7.62 11.73 -9.19
N PRO A 105 -8.61 11.84 -8.25
CA PRO A 105 -9.62 10.80 -8.07
C PRO A 105 -10.52 10.58 -9.29
N SER A 106 -10.62 11.57 -10.20
CA SER A 106 -11.49 11.47 -11.37
C SER A 106 -10.90 10.62 -12.48
N SER A 107 -9.58 10.62 -12.61
CA SER A 107 -8.85 9.80 -13.58
C SER A 107 -8.28 8.51 -12.97
N GLY A 108 -8.23 8.41 -11.63
CA GLY A 108 -7.58 7.30 -10.93
C GLY A 108 -6.07 7.24 -11.18
N ALA A 109 -5.42 8.40 -11.36
CA ALA A 109 -4.01 8.47 -11.71
C ALA A 109 -3.32 9.69 -11.08
N GLY A 110 -1.97 9.67 -11.08
CA GLY A 110 -1.17 10.82 -10.70
C GLY A 110 -1.14 11.90 -11.79
N VAL A 111 -1.23 13.15 -11.36
CA VAL A 111 -1.09 14.33 -12.24
C VAL A 111 0.01 15.24 -11.73
N ASP A 112 0.69 15.94 -12.62
CA ASP A 112 1.77 16.84 -12.25
C ASP A 112 1.24 18.01 -11.40
N LEU A 113 1.95 18.30 -10.32
CA LEU A 113 1.61 19.42 -9.46
C LEU A 113 1.96 20.74 -10.14
N VAL A 114 0.95 21.50 -10.56
CA VAL A 114 1.10 22.84 -11.12
C VAL A 114 0.89 23.87 -10.02
N ILE A 115 1.95 24.62 -9.67
CA ILE A 115 1.89 25.69 -8.67
C ILE A 115 1.97 27.02 -9.38
N PRO A 116 0.95 27.91 -9.25
CA PRO A 116 1.01 29.26 -9.79
C PRO A 116 2.20 30.04 -9.22
N VAL A 117 2.89 30.79 -10.09
CA VAL A 117 4.13 31.52 -9.73
C VAL A 117 3.89 32.56 -8.63
N ASP A 118 2.70 33.14 -8.58
CA ASP A 118 2.26 34.10 -7.55
C ASP A 118 2.08 33.49 -6.16
N MET A 119 1.99 32.15 -6.07
CA MET A 119 1.95 31.42 -4.80
C MET A 119 3.34 30.99 -4.28
N ILE A 120 4.39 31.22 -5.06
CA ILE A 120 5.76 30.85 -4.66
C ILE A 120 6.39 32.00 -3.89
N GLU A 121 6.54 31.84 -2.59
CA GLU A 121 7.28 32.80 -1.77
C GLU A 121 8.77 32.76 -2.13
N PRO A 122 9.43 33.91 -2.42
CA PRO A 122 10.83 33.92 -2.83
C PRO A 122 11.79 33.28 -1.81
N ASP A 123 11.45 33.37 -0.52
CA ASP A 123 12.28 32.86 0.58
C ASP A 123 11.94 31.41 0.98
N ARG A 124 10.92 30.81 0.36
CA ARG A 124 10.44 29.48 0.73
C ARG A 124 10.20 28.61 -0.51
N PRO A 125 11.25 28.08 -1.13
CA PRO A 125 11.09 27.23 -2.30
C PRO A 125 10.28 25.99 -1.97
N ILE A 126 9.23 25.73 -2.76
CA ILE A 126 8.47 24.49 -2.68
C ILE A 126 9.35 23.38 -3.23
N ARG A 127 9.54 22.33 -2.45
CA ARG A 127 10.37 21.18 -2.79
C ARG A 127 9.55 19.91 -2.65
N ALA A 128 9.83 18.95 -3.50
CA ALA A 128 9.39 17.56 -3.34
C ALA A 128 10.65 16.70 -3.19
N THR A 129 10.82 16.06 -2.04
CA THR A 129 11.93 15.11 -1.86
C THR A 129 11.56 13.80 -2.52
N PRO A 130 12.32 13.32 -3.52
CA PRO A 130 12.05 12.02 -4.15
C PRO A 130 12.11 10.87 -3.15
N VAL A 131 11.39 9.79 -3.44
CA VAL A 131 11.46 8.55 -2.66
C VAL A 131 12.91 8.07 -2.62
N SER A 132 13.44 7.88 -1.41
CA SER A 132 14.85 7.51 -1.20
C SER A 132 15.16 6.11 -1.72
N GLN A 133 16.44 5.85 -2.02
CA GLN A 133 16.87 4.52 -2.46
C GLN A 133 16.53 3.42 -1.44
N THR A 134 16.61 3.72 -0.16
CA THR A 134 16.24 2.77 0.90
C THR A 134 14.75 2.42 0.86
N GLU A 135 13.89 3.42 0.66
CA GLU A 135 12.43 3.21 0.55
C GLU A 135 12.09 2.44 -0.73
N ARG A 136 12.76 2.73 -1.85
CA ARG A 136 12.61 1.98 -3.12
C ARG A 136 13.01 0.51 -2.95
N THR A 137 14.14 0.24 -2.32
CA THR A 137 14.59 -1.14 -2.04
C THR A 137 13.59 -1.87 -1.14
N ARG A 138 13.07 -1.17 -0.13
CA ARG A 138 12.04 -1.73 0.77
C ARG A 138 10.75 -2.02 0.01
N LEU A 139 10.28 -1.07 -0.82
CA LEU A 139 9.11 -1.27 -1.67
C LEU A 139 9.29 -2.47 -2.59
N HIS A 140 10.41 -2.54 -3.32
CA HIS A 140 10.71 -3.67 -4.21
C HIS A 140 10.63 -5.01 -3.49
N SER A 141 11.29 -5.13 -2.33
CA SER A 141 11.27 -6.37 -1.54
C SER A 141 9.85 -6.72 -1.07
N LEU A 142 9.07 -5.71 -0.68
CA LEU A 142 7.70 -5.88 -0.22
C LEU A 142 6.79 -6.37 -1.37
N LEU A 143 6.89 -5.78 -2.56
CA LEU A 143 6.11 -6.20 -3.72
C LEU A 143 6.46 -7.62 -4.16
N VAL A 144 7.75 -7.95 -4.29
CA VAL A 144 8.19 -9.30 -4.70
C VAL A 144 7.75 -10.37 -3.68
N MET A 145 7.90 -10.09 -2.39
CA MET A 145 7.45 -11.05 -1.35
C MET A 145 5.93 -11.13 -1.28
N GLY A 146 5.24 -10.00 -1.45
CA GLY A 146 3.80 -9.92 -1.41
C GLY A 146 3.14 -10.68 -2.57
N THR A 147 3.65 -10.52 -3.80
CA THR A 147 3.15 -11.26 -4.98
C THR A 147 3.35 -12.76 -4.84
N ALA A 148 4.52 -13.21 -4.34
CA ALA A 148 4.75 -14.63 -4.04
C ALA A 148 3.79 -15.16 -2.97
N GLY A 149 3.48 -14.36 -1.94
CA GLY A 149 2.48 -14.71 -0.92
C GLY A 149 1.06 -14.80 -1.47
N LEU A 150 0.70 -13.94 -2.43
CA LEU A 150 -0.59 -14.00 -3.11
C LEU A 150 -0.71 -15.24 -4.00
N GLU A 151 0.35 -15.65 -4.70
CA GLU A 151 0.38 -16.88 -5.49
C GLU A 151 0.16 -18.11 -4.60
N GLU A 152 0.83 -18.18 -3.44
CA GLU A 152 0.60 -19.24 -2.46
C GLU A 152 -0.84 -19.20 -1.92
N TRP A 153 -1.39 -18.02 -1.68
CA TRP A 153 -2.78 -17.87 -1.24
C TRP A 153 -3.77 -18.34 -2.31
N LEU A 154 -3.57 -17.97 -3.59
CA LEU A 154 -4.38 -18.41 -4.73
C LEU A 154 -4.34 -19.94 -4.92
N SER A 155 -3.22 -20.59 -4.63
CA SER A 155 -3.11 -22.06 -4.73
C SER A 155 -4.06 -22.82 -3.81
N ARG A 156 -4.64 -22.13 -2.80
CA ARG A 156 -5.64 -22.66 -1.87
C ARG A 156 -7.09 -22.43 -2.34
N LEU A 157 -7.28 -21.85 -3.55
CA LEU A 157 -8.60 -21.60 -4.11
C LEU A 157 -9.34 -22.93 -4.32
N ALA A 158 -10.57 -23.01 -3.82
CA ALA A 158 -11.39 -24.21 -3.94
C ALA A 158 -11.95 -24.32 -5.36
N THR A 159 -11.29 -25.09 -6.21
CA THR A 159 -11.68 -25.38 -7.60
C THR A 159 -12.00 -26.87 -7.74
N PRO A 160 -13.27 -27.31 -7.56
CA PRO A 160 -13.62 -28.72 -7.56
C PRO A 160 -13.26 -29.42 -8.89
N GLY A 161 -12.25 -30.31 -8.83
CA GLY A 161 -11.86 -31.14 -9.98
C GLY A 161 -10.99 -30.45 -11.04
N GLU A 162 -10.49 -29.23 -10.78
CA GLU A 162 -9.67 -28.44 -11.69
C GLU A 162 -8.49 -27.81 -10.95
N ASP A 163 -7.40 -27.55 -11.68
CA ASP A 163 -6.29 -26.75 -11.19
C ASP A 163 -6.72 -25.28 -11.05
N TYR A 164 -6.27 -24.60 -9.98
CA TYR A 164 -6.61 -23.21 -9.71
C TYR A 164 -6.16 -22.28 -10.85
N GLN A 165 -5.02 -22.55 -11.51
CA GLN A 165 -4.53 -21.76 -12.64
C GLN A 165 -5.49 -21.82 -13.83
N LEU A 166 -6.00 -23.00 -14.18
CA LEU A 166 -6.98 -23.16 -15.23
C LEU A 166 -8.32 -22.48 -14.89
N ALA A 167 -8.70 -22.48 -13.61
CA ALA A 167 -9.88 -21.76 -13.14
C ALA A 167 -9.71 -20.23 -13.29
N LEU A 168 -8.55 -19.69 -12.93
CA LEU A 168 -8.21 -18.28 -13.09
C LEU A 168 -8.14 -17.87 -14.57
N GLU A 169 -7.52 -18.69 -15.42
CA GLU A 169 -7.46 -18.45 -16.88
C GLU A 169 -8.86 -18.39 -17.48
N ARG A 170 -9.72 -19.35 -17.16
CA ARG A 170 -11.11 -19.40 -17.64
C ARG A 170 -11.93 -18.19 -17.17
N ALA A 171 -11.71 -17.73 -15.95
CA ALA A 171 -12.35 -16.54 -15.39
C ALA A 171 -11.76 -15.22 -15.91
N GLY A 172 -10.61 -15.27 -16.62
CA GLY A 172 -9.94 -14.09 -17.15
C GLY A 172 -9.10 -13.33 -16.14
N PHE A 173 -8.79 -13.91 -14.98
CA PHE A 173 -8.02 -13.26 -13.93
C PHE A 173 -6.49 -13.48 -14.03
N MET A 174 -6.06 -14.52 -14.77
CA MET A 174 -4.65 -14.93 -14.82
C MET A 174 -3.73 -13.78 -15.21
N GLN A 175 -4.06 -13.05 -16.27
CA GLN A 175 -3.27 -11.91 -16.75
C GLN A 175 -3.15 -10.81 -15.69
N GLY A 176 -4.22 -10.51 -14.95
CA GLY A 176 -4.19 -9.49 -13.88
C GLY A 176 -3.23 -9.86 -12.77
N PHE A 177 -3.18 -11.14 -12.38
CA PHE A 177 -2.24 -11.62 -11.36
C PHE A 177 -0.79 -11.70 -11.88
N ASP A 178 -0.57 -12.01 -13.16
CA ASP A 178 0.77 -12.02 -13.77
C ASP A 178 1.36 -10.62 -13.90
N ASP A 179 0.52 -9.60 -14.10
CA ASP A 179 0.94 -8.21 -14.31
C ASP A 179 0.97 -7.37 -13.02
N LEU A 180 0.78 -7.97 -11.85
CA LEU A 180 0.74 -7.25 -10.57
C LEU A 180 1.98 -6.37 -10.38
N PHE A 181 1.76 -5.07 -10.11
CA PHE A 181 2.79 -4.06 -9.87
C PHE A 181 3.82 -3.89 -10.99
N SER A 182 3.48 -4.34 -12.21
CA SER A 182 4.39 -4.24 -13.36
C SER A 182 4.80 -2.81 -13.66
N LYS A 183 3.88 -1.85 -13.52
CA LYS A 183 4.11 -0.42 -13.74
C LYS A 183 5.10 0.15 -12.71
N THR A 184 4.85 -0.08 -11.43
CA THR A 184 5.75 0.35 -10.33
C THR A 184 7.13 -0.28 -10.43
N LEU A 185 7.20 -1.59 -10.74
CA LEU A 185 8.47 -2.29 -10.90
C LEU A 185 9.27 -1.77 -12.10
N ALA A 186 8.60 -1.49 -13.22
CA ALA A 186 9.23 -0.89 -14.41
C ALA A 186 9.76 0.51 -14.11
N GLU A 187 8.98 1.35 -13.41
CA GLU A 187 9.40 2.71 -13.02
C GLU A 187 10.62 2.67 -12.09
N MET A 188 10.64 1.76 -11.11
CA MET A 188 11.80 1.59 -10.24
C MET A 188 13.03 1.07 -10.99
N GLY A 189 12.86 0.26 -12.03
CA GLY A 189 13.94 -0.24 -12.90
C GLY A 189 14.52 0.88 -13.76
N SER A 190 13.69 1.72 -14.37
CA SER A 190 14.09 2.85 -15.20
C SER A 190 14.93 3.88 -14.44
N LEU A 191 14.60 4.10 -13.16
CA LEU A 191 15.31 5.03 -12.27
C LEU A 191 16.62 4.45 -11.69
N SER A 192 16.84 3.15 -11.86
CA SER A 192 18.05 2.44 -11.39
C SER A 192 19.15 2.35 -12.45
N GLU A 193 18.88 2.75 -13.70
CA GLU A 193 19.92 2.84 -14.72
C GLU A 193 20.97 3.89 -14.28
N PRO A 194 22.27 3.49 -14.15
CA PRO A 194 23.31 4.46 -13.86
C PRO A 194 23.32 5.47 -14.99
N LEU A 195 23.27 6.77 -14.65
CA LEU A 195 23.58 7.84 -15.58
C LEU A 195 24.91 7.44 -16.26
N ILE A 196 24.82 7.00 -17.51
CA ILE A 196 26.01 6.74 -18.33
C ILE A 196 26.72 8.09 -18.43
N ASP A 197 27.83 8.21 -17.73
CA ASP A 197 28.70 9.37 -17.84
C ASP A 197 28.95 9.65 -19.32
N PRO A 198 28.52 10.78 -19.88
CA PRO A 198 28.78 11.06 -21.26
C PRO A 198 30.28 11.35 -21.42
N VAL A 199 30.96 10.35 -21.96
CA VAL A 199 32.24 10.48 -22.65
C VAL A 199 33.45 10.82 -21.77
N GLY A 200 34.25 9.80 -21.54
CA GLY A 200 35.63 9.98 -21.21
C GLY A 200 36.32 10.92 -22.21
N VAL A 201 36.73 12.07 -21.71
CA VAL A 201 37.68 12.94 -22.40
C VAL A 201 38.97 12.16 -22.48
N LYS A 202 39.30 11.60 -23.66
CA LYS A 202 40.62 11.09 -23.96
C LYS A 202 41.57 12.27 -23.90
N GLY A 203 42.29 12.39 -22.80
CA GLY A 203 43.50 13.20 -22.74
C GLY A 203 44.53 12.58 -23.64
N THR A 204 44.83 13.23 -24.77
CA THR A 204 46.03 13.00 -25.57
C THR A 204 47.14 13.84 -24.94
N CYS A 205 48.20 13.15 -24.48
CA CYS A 205 49.55 13.73 -24.36
C CYS A 205 50.17 13.85 -25.73
#